data_1edf282c85f3b6f1b0984e14aba9f1e6
#
_entry.id   1edf282c85f3b6f1b0984e14aba9f1e6
#
_cell.length_a   1.000
_cell.length_b   1.000
_cell.length_c   1.000
_cell.angle_alpha   90.00
_cell.angle_beta   90.00
_cell.angle_gamma   90.00
#
_symmetry.space_group_name_H-M   'P 1'
#
loop_
_entity.id
_entity.type
_entity.pdbx_description
1 polymer ?
#
loop_
_entity_poly.entity_id
_entity_poly.type
_entity_poly.pdbx_seq_one_letter_code
_entity_poly.pdbx_strand_id
1 'polypeptide(L)'
;MYESDQNKSGRILSIYSDLLNGKILRKKDLAAKFNVNEKTIQRDLEDIRLFLDNRFVDNDIHNDLIYDYQNRGYRFEHVNKMKFSNDEILAICKILLDSRAFSKDDMKTILDKLLDRCVPKDSQKMVTELIANEMYHYIPPRHNSHFLDKMWSIGKAIREGLKIRFFYKGLQGKTGHERIVKPLGIMFSEYYFYLVAVLETVNRQTQFNNPDDVNPTIYRIDRIKDLHITSEHFSIPYKDRFEEGEFRKRIQFMFGGKLRKVKFEYSGYSVEAVLDRLPTAKIINEENGKYIIQAEVYGDGIDMWLRSQGEAVKVI
;
A
#
# COMPACT_ATOMS: atom_id res chain seq x y z
N MET A 1 29.95 -32.88 7.58
CA MET A 1 28.72 -33.54 8.04
C MET A 1 28.58 -33.15 9.50
N TYR A 2 27.63 -32.27 9.83
CA TYR A 2 27.54 -31.63 11.14
C TYR A 2 26.88 -32.59 12.13
N GLU A 3 27.55 -32.91 13.27
CA GLU A 3 27.05 -33.74 14.38
C GLU A 3 25.80 -33.19 15.07
N SER A 4 25.32 -31.99 14.71
CA SER A 4 24.18 -31.32 15.34
C SER A 4 22.81 -31.96 15.05
N ASP A 5 22.69 -32.72 13.97
CA ASP A 5 21.40 -33.35 13.59
C ASP A 5 21.07 -34.63 14.36
N GLN A 6 22.00 -35.15 15.18
CA GLN A 6 21.76 -36.39 15.96
C GLN A 6 21.06 -36.13 17.30
N ASN A 7 21.02 -34.91 17.82
CA ASN A 7 20.31 -34.65 19.07
C ASN A 7 18.81 -34.34 18.82
N LYS A 8 17.97 -34.48 19.86
CA LYS A 8 16.52 -34.27 19.79
C LYS A 8 16.18 -32.88 19.19
N SER A 9 16.86 -31.83 19.65
CA SER A 9 16.58 -30.45 19.22
C SER A 9 16.90 -30.22 17.74
N GLY A 10 18.07 -30.69 17.28
CA GLY A 10 18.46 -30.60 15.86
C GLY A 10 17.49 -31.34 14.95
N ARG A 11 17.06 -32.55 15.37
CA ARG A 11 16.07 -33.34 14.65
C ARG A 11 14.72 -32.65 14.56
N ILE A 12 14.18 -32.10 15.64
CA ILE A 12 12.92 -31.35 15.66
C ILE A 12 13.01 -30.14 14.76
N LEU A 13 14.10 -29.34 14.82
CA LEU A 13 14.30 -28.18 14.00
C LEU A 13 14.41 -28.55 12.52
N SER A 14 15.09 -29.66 12.17
CA SER A 14 15.18 -30.15 10.80
C SER A 14 13.80 -30.55 10.24
N ILE A 15 13.01 -31.30 11.02
CA ILE A 15 11.64 -31.70 10.70
C ILE A 15 10.77 -30.45 10.50
N TYR A 16 10.82 -29.52 11.45
CA TYR A 16 10.06 -28.25 11.39
C TYR A 16 10.42 -27.41 10.17
N SER A 17 11.71 -27.29 9.86
CA SER A 17 12.18 -26.59 8.67
C SER A 17 11.70 -27.24 7.36
N ASP A 18 11.75 -28.58 7.27
CA ASP A 18 11.26 -29.33 6.11
C ASP A 18 9.73 -29.13 5.94
N LEU A 19 8.96 -29.10 7.04
CA LEU A 19 7.52 -28.82 7.03
C LEU A 19 7.21 -27.37 6.60
N LEU A 20 7.99 -26.39 7.09
CA LEU A 20 7.85 -24.97 6.66
C LEU A 20 8.13 -24.79 5.16
N ASN A 21 9.01 -25.61 4.59
CA ASN A 21 9.29 -25.62 3.16
C ASN A 21 8.22 -26.39 2.33
N GLY A 22 7.09 -26.78 2.96
CA GLY A 22 5.98 -27.43 2.29
C GLY A 22 6.21 -28.89 1.95
N LYS A 23 7.24 -29.54 2.52
CA LYS A 23 7.50 -30.96 2.29
C LYS A 23 6.47 -31.83 3.04
N ILE A 24 6.09 -32.93 2.38
CA ILE A 24 5.29 -33.98 3.02
C ILE A 24 6.24 -35.03 3.60
N LEU A 25 6.19 -35.22 4.91
CA LEU A 25 7.14 -36.03 5.65
C LEU A 25 6.50 -37.34 6.17
N ARG A 26 7.08 -38.48 5.80
CA ARG A 26 6.63 -39.78 6.26
C ARG A 26 7.46 -40.22 7.46
N LYS A 27 6.81 -40.76 8.50
CA LYS A 27 7.49 -41.21 9.72
C LYS A 27 8.61 -42.22 9.42
N LYS A 28 8.36 -43.17 8.52
CA LYS A 28 9.35 -44.18 8.12
C LYS A 28 10.61 -43.58 7.51
N ASP A 29 10.45 -42.57 6.64
CA ASP A 29 11.58 -41.91 5.96
C ASP A 29 12.39 -41.08 6.96
N LEU A 30 11.70 -40.36 7.87
CA LEU A 30 12.35 -39.60 8.94
C LEU A 30 13.08 -40.53 9.93
N ALA A 31 12.47 -41.66 10.31
CA ALA A 31 13.08 -42.64 11.18
C ALA A 31 14.38 -43.19 10.58
N ALA A 32 14.39 -43.48 9.27
CA ALA A 32 15.61 -43.90 8.54
C ALA A 32 16.63 -42.74 8.42
N LYS A 33 16.19 -41.52 8.09
CA LYS A 33 17.07 -40.33 7.95
C LYS A 33 17.84 -40.03 9.24
N PHE A 34 17.17 -40.13 10.40
CA PHE A 34 17.74 -39.77 11.69
C PHE A 34 18.21 -40.98 12.53
N ASN A 35 18.14 -42.19 11.97
CA ASN A 35 18.50 -43.44 12.66
C ASN A 35 17.81 -43.60 14.03
N VAL A 36 16.50 -43.36 14.09
CA VAL A 36 15.65 -43.51 15.27
C VAL A 36 14.43 -44.35 14.94
N ASN A 37 13.67 -44.81 15.97
CA ASN A 37 12.43 -45.49 15.70
C ASN A 37 11.26 -44.55 15.38
N GLU A 38 10.22 -45.08 14.73
CA GLU A 38 9.05 -44.26 14.34
C GLU A 38 8.29 -43.69 15.55
N LYS A 39 8.36 -44.33 16.73
CA LYS A 39 7.77 -43.80 17.97
C LYS A 39 8.48 -42.51 18.42
N THR A 40 9.81 -42.43 18.20
CA THR A 40 10.56 -41.20 18.48
C THR A 40 10.13 -40.09 17.55
N ILE A 41 10.01 -40.35 16.26
CA ILE A 41 9.48 -39.37 15.28
C ILE A 41 8.06 -38.93 15.61
N GLN A 42 7.21 -39.86 16.09
CA GLN A 42 5.86 -39.52 16.53
C GLN A 42 5.87 -38.49 17.67
N ARG A 43 6.75 -38.69 18.66
CA ARG A 43 6.91 -37.75 19.79
C ARG A 43 7.45 -36.38 19.32
N ASP A 44 8.41 -36.38 18.39
CA ASP A 44 8.94 -35.16 17.84
C ASP A 44 7.85 -34.37 17.08
N LEU A 45 6.97 -35.02 16.33
CA LEU A 45 5.82 -34.40 15.67
C LEU A 45 4.77 -33.89 16.68
N GLU A 46 4.58 -34.60 17.80
CA GLU A 46 3.73 -34.15 18.91
C GLU A 46 4.31 -32.90 19.59
N ASP A 47 5.63 -32.87 19.83
CA ASP A 47 6.31 -31.69 20.37
C ASP A 47 6.16 -30.49 19.44
N ILE A 48 6.28 -30.69 18.12
CA ILE A 48 6.03 -29.62 17.11
C ILE A 48 4.57 -29.16 17.20
N ARG A 49 3.60 -30.05 17.30
CA ARG A 49 2.19 -29.69 17.44
C ARG A 49 1.95 -28.88 18.71
N LEU A 50 2.44 -29.32 19.85
CA LEU A 50 2.33 -28.56 21.11
C LEU A 50 2.99 -27.20 21.05
N PHE A 51 4.13 -27.08 20.37
CA PHE A 51 4.79 -25.80 20.14
C PHE A 51 3.93 -24.83 19.27
N LEU A 52 3.27 -25.37 18.25
CA LEU A 52 2.35 -24.60 17.42
C LEU A 52 1.12 -24.18 18.24
N ASP A 53 0.50 -25.09 18.98
CA ASP A 53 -0.68 -24.84 19.83
C ASP A 53 -0.41 -23.74 20.88
N ASN A 54 0.77 -23.74 21.49
CA ASN A 54 1.15 -22.74 22.50
C ASN A 54 1.47 -21.35 21.94
N ARG A 55 1.68 -21.22 20.62
CA ARG A 55 1.89 -19.93 19.95
C ARG A 55 0.59 -19.22 19.53
N PHE A 56 -0.56 -19.81 19.82
CA PHE A 56 -1.88 -19.27 19.47
C PHE A 56 -2.20 -17.89 20.04
N VAL A 57 -1.42 -17.39 21.01
CA VAL A 57 -1.76 -16.16 21.73
C VAL A 57 -1.22 -14.90 21.06
N ASP A 58 -0.22 -15.00 20.17
CA ASP A 58 0.51 -13.80 19.71
C ASP A 58 0.59 -13.54 18.18
N ASN A 59 0.19 -14.47 17.32
CA ASN A 59 0.30 -14.25 15.85
C ASN A 59 -0.82 -14.94 15.07
N ASP A 60 -1.43 -14.21 14.13
CA ASP A 60 -2.51 -14.64 13.20
C ASP A 60 -2.13 -15.76 12.20
N ILE A 61 -0.99 -16.42 12.35
CA ILE A 61 -0.52 -17.47 11.43
C ILE A 61 -0.70 -18.84 12.10
N HIS A 62 -1.77 -19.53 11.76
CA HIS A 62 -2.01 -20.90 12.17
C HIS A 62 -1.34 -21.87 11.19
N ASN A 63 -0.31 -22.59 11.67
CA ASN A 63 0.21 -23.75 10.98
C ASN A 63 -0.25 -24.99 11.76
N ASP A 64 -1.22 -25.71 11.24
CA ASP A 64 -1.62 -26.99 11.80
C ASP A 64 -0.80 -28.13 11.21
N LEU A 65 -0.27 -29.00 12.04
CA LEU A 65 0.38 -30.22 11.60
C LEU A 65 -0.68 -31.31 11.34
N ILE A 66 -1.02 -31.50 10.06
CA ILE A 66 -2.01 -32.50 9.65
C ILE A 66 -1.39 -33.74 9.00
N TYR A 67 -2.11 -34.85 9.03
CA TYR A 67 -1.76 -36.04 8.27
C TYR A 67 -2.49 -36.04 6.92
N ASP A 68 -1.72 -36.01 5.85
CA ASP A 68 -2.21 -36.11 4.48
C ASP A 68 -2.40 -37.58 4.08
N TYR A 69 -3.64 -38.02 4.00
CA TYR A 69 -3.99 -39.40 3.69
C TYR A 69 -3.65 -39.80 2.25
N GLN A 70 -3.70 -38.84 1.28
CA GLN A 70 -3.39 -39.13 -0.11
C GLN A 70 -1.91 -39.41 -0.30
N ASN A 71 -1.07 -38.57 0.33
CA ASN A 71 0.39 -38.66 0.22
C ASN A 71 1.04 -39.50 1.35
N ARG A 72 0.23 -40.00 2.28
CA ARG A 72 0.63 -40.82 3.41
C ARG A 72 1.76 -40.19 4.24
N GLY A 73 1.65 -38.92 4.58
CA GLY A 73 2.67 -38.18 5.31
C GLY A 73 2.12 -37.00 6.09
N TYR A 74 2.95 -36.40 6.91
CA TYR A 74 2.64 -35.20 7.66
C TYR A 74 3.05 -33.96 6.85
N ARG A 75 2.21 -32.96 6.86
CA ARG A 75 2.49 -31.64 6.29
C ARG A 75 1.92 -30.55 7.18
N PHE A 76 2.45 -29.33 7.04
CA PHE A 76 1.73 -28.20 7.58
C PHE A 76 0.53 -27.90 6.67
N GLU A 77 -0.63 -27.76 7.29
CA GLU A 77 -1.72 -27.03 6.70
C GLU A 77 -1.48 -25.58 7.05
N HIS A 78 -0.96 -24.86 6.06
CA HIS A 78 -0.96 -23.41 6.17
C HIS A 78 -2.42 -22.96 6.12
N VAL A 79 -3.02 -22.77 7.29
CA VAL A 79 -4.30 -22.07 7.42
C VAL A 79 -4.00 -20.58 7.23
N ASN A 80 -3.29 -20.25 6.17
CA ASN A 80 -3.26 -18.92 5.63
C ASN A 80 -4.64 -18.68 5.02
N LYS A 81 -5.58 -18.22 5.86
CA LYS A 81 -6.86 -17.66 5.41
C LYS A 81 -6.68 -16.43 4.49
N MET A 82 -5.44 -16.01 4.23
CA MET A 82 -5.08 -14.86 3.41
C MET A 82 -4.17 -15.25 2.25
N LYS A 83 -4.48 -16.32 1.54
CA LYS A 83 -3.96 -16.44 0.18
C LYS A 83 -4.90 -15.65 -0.71
N PHE A 84 -4.39 -14.60 -1.31
CA PHE A 84 -5.09 -13.97 -2.41
C PHE A 84 -5.43 -15.02 -3.47
N SER A 85 -6.61 -14.91 -4.06
CA SER A 85 -6.94 -15.71 -5.23
C SER A 85 -6.14 -15.22 -6.45
N ASN A 86 -6.06 -16.02 -7.49
CA ASN A 86 -5.30 -15.65 -8.70
C ASN A 86 -5.87 -14.40 -9.38
N ASP A 87 -7.19 -14.23 -9.36
CA ASP A 87 -7.89 -13.07 -9.88
C ASP A 87 -7.64 -11.80 -9.04
N GLU A 88 -7.61 -11.92 -7.70
CA GLU A 88 -7.24 -10.80 -6.80
C GLU A 88 -5.80 -10.35 -7.05
N ILE A 89 -4.85 -11.27 -7.14
CA ILE A 89 -3.44 -10.91 -7.43
C ILE A 89 -3.31 -10.31 -8.82
N LEU A 90 -3.98 -10.87 -9.82
CA LEU A 90 -3.96 -10.32 -11.17
C LEU A 90 -4.50 -8.87 -11.17
N ALA A 91 -5.61 -8.62 -10.49
CA ALA A 91 -6.18 -7.28 -10.36
C ALA A 91 -5.21 -6.31 -9.67
N ILE A 92 -4.58 -6.73 -8.55
CA ILE A 92 -3.56 -5.92 -7.85
C ILE A 92 -2.39 -5.61 -8.77
N CYS A 93 -1.86 -6.60 -9.49
CA CYS A 93 -0.76 -6.40 -10.43
C CYS A 93 -1.11 -5.40 -11.54
N LYS A 94 -2.32 -5.51 -12.12
CA LYS A 94 -2.83 -4.58 -13.14
C LYS A 94 -2.93 -3.15 -12.61
N ILE A 95 -3.51 -2.95 -11.42
CA ILE A 95 -3.61 -1.64 -10.76
C ILE A 95 -2.22 -1.06 -10.48
N LEU A 96 -1.28 -1.87 -9.98
CA LEU A 96 0.09 -1.43 -9.72
C LEU A 96 0.79 -0.99 -11.00
N LEU A 97 0.70 -1.75 -12.08
CA LEU A 97 1.31 -1.41 -13.38
C LEU A 97 0.70 -0.14 -13.97
N ASP A 98 -0.62 0.00 -13.95
CA ASP A 98 -1.32 1.19 -14.44
C ASP A 98 -1.00 2.44 -13.61
N SER A 99 -0.79 2.28 -12.29
CA SER A 99 -0.45 3.39 -11.41
C SER A 99 0.84 4.11 -11.80
N ARG A 100 1.79 3.42 -12.41
CA ARG A 100 3.11 3.94 -12.77
C ARG A 100 3.81 4.67 -11.63
N ALA A 101 3.57 4.25 -10.39
CA ALA A 101 3.99 4.98 -9.18
C ALA A 101 5.47 4.79 -8.82
N PHE A 102 6.10 3.72 -9.32
CA PHE A 102 7.43 3.28 -8.90
C PHE A 102 8.44 3.34 -10.03
N SER A 103 9.74 3.33 -9.67
CA SER A 103 10.80 3.06 -10.64
C SER A 103 10.60 1.68 -11.27
N LYS A 104 11.21 1.40 -12.43
CA LYS A 104 11.07 0.09 -13.09
C LYS A 104 11.58 -1.04 -12.20
N ASP A 105 12.67 -0.80 -11.47
CA ASP A 105 13.29 -1.79 -10.58
C ASP A 105 12.44 -2.04 -9.33
N ASP A 106 11.91 -0.98 -8.71
CA ASP A 106 10.99 -1.14 -7.57
C ASP A 106 9.70 -1.85 -7.98
N MET A 107 9.10 -1.48 -9.12
CA MET A 107 7.90 -2.14 -9.64
C MET A 107 8.14 -3.63 -9.85
N LYS A 108 9.24 -3.97 -10.54
CA LYS A 108 9.60 -5.37 -10.75
C LYS A 108 9.78 -6.11 -9.43
N THR A 109 10.53 -5.53 -8.50
CA THR A 109 10.78 -6.15 -7.19
C THR A 109 9.49 -6.39 -6.39
N ILE A 110 8.55 -5.44 -6.43
CA ILE A 110 7.25 -5.56 -5.75
C ILE A 110 6.42 -6.68 -6.40
N LEU A 111 6.33 -6.70 -7.73
CA LEU A 111 5.57 -7.72 -8.46
C LEU A 111 6.16 -9.12 -8.26
N ASP A 112 7.49 -9.27 -8.37
CA ASP A 112 8.17 -10.55 -8.14
C ASP A 112 7.87 -11.08 -6.72
N LYS A 113 7.90 -10.22 -5.69
CA LYS A 113 7.56 -10.60 -4.32
C LYS A 113 6.08 -10.99 -4.16
N LEU A 114 5.16 -10.28 -4.81
CA LEU A 114 3.74 -10.61 -4.78
C LEU A 114 3.49 -11.97 -5.44
N LEU A 115 4.06 -12.20 -6.62
CA LEU A 115 3.92 -13.46 -7.35
C LEU A 115 4.51 -14.64 -6.57
N ASP A 116 5.73 -14.48 -6.04
CA ASP A 116 6.40 -15.57 -5.32
C ASP A 116 5.70 -15.97 -4.03
N ARG A 117 5.16 -14.99 -3.28
CA ARG A 117 4.61 -15.25 -1.94
C ARG A 117 3.10 -15.42 -1.91
N CYS A 118 2.38 -14.81 -2.83
CA CYS A 118 0.92 -14.75 -2.79
C CYS A 118 0.23 -15.65 -3.82
N VAL A 119 0.95 -16.08 -4.88
CA VAL A 119 0.38 -16.94 -5.93
C VAL A 119 0.81 -18.39 -5.73
N PRO A 120 -0.10 -19.38 -5.82
CA PRO A 120 0.25 -20.79 -5.85
C PRO A 120 1.22 -21.08 -7.01
N LYS A 121 2.23 -21.94 -6.78
CA LYS A 121 3.27 -22.25 -7.78
C LYS A 121 2.72 -22.68 -9.14
N ASP A 122 1.63 -23.44 -9.15
CA ASP A 122 1.00 -23.92 -10.35
C ASP A 122 0.38 -22.81 -11.22
N SER A 123 0.03 -21.68 -10.61
CA SER A 123 -0.60 -20.53 -11.27
C SER A 123 0.37 -19.36 -11.53
N GLN A 124 1.57 -19.36 -10.91
CA GLN A 124 2.54 -18.26 -11.07
C GLN A 124 2.90 -17.99 -12.53
N LYS A 125 3.12 -19.04 -13.31
CA LYS A 125 3.46 -18.91 -14.72
C LYS A 125 2.37 -18.17 -15.49
N MET A 126 1.10 -18.55 -15.29
CA MET A 126 -0.04 -17.95 -15.97
C MET A 126 -0.19 -16.46 -15.59
N VAL A 127 -0.14 -16.11 -14.30
CA VAL A 127 -0.24 -14.71 -13.87
C VAL A 127 0.94 -13.89 -14.43
N THR A 128 2.16 -14.44 -14.41
CA THR A 128 3.34 -13.79 -14.99
C THR A 128 3.17 -13.50 -16.47
N GLU A 129 2.67 -14.47 -17.26
CA GLU A 129 2.42 -14.29 -18.70
C GLU A 129 1.36 -13.21 -18.96
N LEU A 130 0.30 -13.13 -18.14
CA LEU A 130 -0.77 -12.13 -18.26
C LEU A 130 -0.32 -10.69 -18.00
N ILE A 131 0.75 -10.48 -17.23
CA ILE A 131 1.29 -9.15 -16.93
C ILE A 131 2.59 -8.84 -17.69
N ALA A 132 3.18 -9.82 -18.38
CA ALA A 132 4.52 -9.73 -18.98
C ALA A 132 4.63 -8.58 -19.98
N ASN A 133 3.64 -8.39 -20.85
CA ASN A 133 3.67 -7.33 -21.86
C ASN A 133 3.65 -5.94 -21.23
N GLU A 134 2.80 -5.70 -20.25
CA GLU A 134 2.72 -4.43 -19.53
C GLU A 134 4.00 -4.16 -18.73
N MET A 135 4.57 -5.19 -18.10
CA MET A 135 5.83 -5.05 -17.37
C MET A 135 6.99 -4.74 -18.32
N TYR A 136 7.04 -5.36 -19.50
CA TYR A 136 8.08 -5.09 -20.52
C TYR A 136 8.03 -3.64 -20.98
N HIS A 137 6.83 -3.14 -21.29
CA HIS A 137 6.56 -1.78 -21.75
C HIS A 137 6.35 -0.76 -20.62
N TYR A 138 6.57 -1.15 -19.37
CA TYR A 138 6.39 -0.27 -18.22
C TYR A 138 7.22 1.00 -18.34
N ILE A 139 6.54 2.16 -18.28
CA ILE A 139 7.17 3.48 -18.33
C ILE A 139 7.12 4.09 -16.93
N PRO A 140 8.24 4.16 -16.21
CA PRO A 140 8.28 4.74 -14.88
C PRO A 140 8.08 6.26 -14.89
N PRO A 141 7.73 6.87 -13.75
CA PRO A 141 7.76 8.32 -13.61
C PRO A 141 9.16 8.88 -13.89
N ARG A 142 9.23 10.09 -14.44
CA ARG A 142 10.52 10.71 -14.81
C ARG A 142 11.47 11.01 -13.65
N HIS A 143 10.96 11.04 -12.40
CA HIS A 143 11.82 11.31 -11.24
C HIS A 143 12.77 10.14 -10.92
N ASN A 144 12.41 8.93 -11.27
CA ASN A 144 13.19 7.69 -11.06
C ASN A 144 13.82 7.57 -9.65
N SER A 145 13.12 8.04 -8.62
CA SER A 145 13.62 8.05 -7.24
C SER A 145 13.08 6.87 -6.44
N HIS A 146 13.93 6.30 -5.59
CA HIS A 146 13.55 5.33 -4.58
C HIS A 146 13.05 6.08 -3.34
N PHE A 147 11.82 5.90 -2.94
CA PHE A 147 11.20 6.67 -1.85
C PHE A 147 10.45 5.82 -0.82
N LEU A 148 10.44 4.50 -0.99
CA LEU A 148 9.70 3.58 -0.10
C LEU A 148 10.14 3.72 1.36
N ASP A 149 11.44 3.82 1.62
CA ASP A 149 12.00 4.01 2.97
C ASP A 149 11.56 5.35 3.59
N LYS A 150 11.52 6.41 2.77
CA LYS A 150 11.02 7.72 3.21
C LYS A 150 9.54 7.63 3.56
N MET A 151 8.73 6.98 2.72
CA MET A 151 7.31 6.78 2.95
C MET A 151 7.08 6.02 4.26
N TRP A 152 7.84 4.96 4.53
CA TRP A 152 7.77 4.21 5.78
C TRP A 152 8.15 5.06 6.99
N SER A 153 9.23 5.85 6.88
CA SER A 153 9.68 6.76 7.94
C SER A 153 8.64 7.84 8.25
N ILE A 154 8.00 8.40 7.22
CA ILE A 154 6.88 9.34 7.38
C ILE A 154 5.71 8.65 8.07
N GLY A 155 5.36 7.43 7.67
CA GLY A 155 4.29 6.66 8.31
C GLY A 155 4.53 6.43 9.81
N LYS A 156 5.78 6.12 10.21
CA LYS A 156 6.15 6.02 11.63
C LYS A 156 5.94 7.36 12.37
N ALA A 157 6.42 8.46 11.78
CA ALA A 157 6.27 9.78 12.38
C ALA A 157 4.81 10.20 12.56
N ILE A 158 3.94 9.87 11.60
CA ILE A 158 2.48 10.08 11.72
C ILE A 158 1.93 9.28 12.90
N ARG A 159 2.25 7.98 12.98
CA ARG A 159 1.76 7.11 14.05
C ARG A 159 2.21 7.56 15.43
N GLU A 160 3.44 8.01 15.54
CA GLU A 160 4.06 8.43 16.79
C GLU A 160 3.78 9.89 17.15
N GLY A 161 3.12 10.65 16.27
CA GLY A 161 2.84 12.08 16.48
C GLY A 161 4.12 12.92 16.55
N LEU A 162 5.13 12.59 15.73
CA LEU A 162 6.42 13.28 15.69
C LEU A 162 6.49 14.22 14.49
N LYS A 163 7.04 15.42 14.73
CA LYS A 163 7.33 16.34 13.63
C LYS A 163 8.46 15.79 12.77
N ILE A 164 8.46 16.18 11.50
CA ILE A 164 9.52 15.84 10.55
C ILE A 164 10.10 17.10 9.94
N ARG A 165 11.40 17.03 9.66
CA ARG A 165 12.17 18.07 8.98
C ARG A 165 12.74 17.53 7.69
N PHE A 166 12.65 18.31 6.62
CA PHE A 166 13.19 17.93 5.31
C PHE A 166 13.44 19.14 4.43
N PHE A 167 14.28 18.96 3.42
CA PHE A 167 14.48 19.93 2.36
C PHE A 167 13.51 19.67 1.21
N TYR A 168 12.83 20.71 0.73
CA TYR A 168 11.85 20.61 -0.34
C TYR A 168 12.00 21.72 -1.38
N LYS A 169 12.02 21.29 -2.66
CA LYS A 169 11.96 22.22 -3.81
C LYS A 169 10.63 22.05 -4.52
N GLY A 170 9.80 23.08 -4.48
CA GLY A 170 8.52 23.14 -5.19
C GLY A 170 8.67 23.22 -6.70
N LEU A 171 7.55 23.12 -7.42
CA LEU A 171 7.53 23.13 -8.90
C LEU A 171 8.00 24.47 -9.48
N GLN A 172 7.58 25.58 -8.86
CA GLN A 172 7.84 26.94 -9.34
C GLN A 172 9.03 27.61 -8.63
N GLY A 173 9.57 26.99 -7.59
CA GLY A 173 10.66 27.54 -6.79
C GLY A 173 12.01 27.41 -7.50
N LYS A 174 12.77 28.51 -7.60
CA LYS A 174 14.16 28.48 -8.05
C LYS A 174 15.07 27.84 -7.00
N THR A 175 14.75 28.02 -5.72
CA THR A 175 15.49 27.51 -4.56
C THR A 175 14.61 26.54 -3.75
N GLY A 176 15.24 25.54 -3.13
CA GLY A 176 14.56 24.71 -2.13
C GLY A 176 14.66 25.34 -0.75
N HIS A 177 13.79 24.91 0.16
CA HIS A 177 13.75 25.38 1.53
C HIS A 177 13.62 24.24 2.50
N GLU A 178 14.19 24.39 3.69
CA GLU A 178 13.93 23.50 4.80
C GLU A 178 12.48 23.68 5.28
N ARG A 179 11.85 22.56 5.63
CA ARG A 179 10.47 22.50 6.13
C ARG A 179 10.43 21.71 7.41
N ILE A 180 9.78 22.25 8.44
CA ILE A 180 9.40 21.52 9.64
C ILE A 180 7.88 21.44 9.62
N VAL A 181 7.35 20.21 9.65
CA VAL A 181 5.93 19.97 9.47
C VAL A 181 5.40 18.95 10.48
N LYS A 182 4.10 19.03 10.75
CA LYS A 182 3.31 18.00 11.43
C LYS A 182 2.73 17.10 10.36
N PRO A 183 3.26 15.88 10.14
CA PRO A 183 2.73 14.98 9.11
C PRO A 183 1.36 14.47 9.53
N LEU A 184 0.40 14.49 8.60
CA LEU A 184 -0.98 14.10 8.84
C LEU A 184 -1.37 12.80 8.17
N GLY A 185 -0.93 12.61 6.93
CA GLY A 185 -1.28 11.44 6.14
C GLY A 185 -0.42 11.27 4.89
N ILE A 186 -0.48 10.06 4.32
CA ILE A 186 0.18 9.72 3.04
C ILE A 186 -0.91 9.37 2.05
N MET A 187 -0.89 10.01 0.88
CA MET A 187 -1.89 9.78 -0.17
C MET A 187 -1.21 9.44 -1.49
N PHE A 188 -1.87 8.60 -2.29
CA PHE A 188 -1.49 8.36 -3.68
C PHE A 188 -2.49 9.05 -4.61
N SER A 189 -1.99 9.73 -5.63
CA SER A 189 -2.82 10.30 -6.69
C SER A 189 -2.06 10.37 -7.99
N GLU A 190 -2.71 9.99 -9.08
CA GLU A 190 -2.12 9.89 -10.41
C GLU A 190 -0.88 8.96 -10.38
N TYR A 191 0.31 9.53 -10.41
CA TYR A 191 1.58 8.79 -10.49
C TYR A 191 2.46 8.96 -9.24
N TYR A 192 1.98 9.66 -8.20
CA TYR A 192 2.85 10.11 -7.12
C TYR A 192 2.26 9.84 -5.75
N PHE A 193 3.15 9.59 -4.80
CA PHE A 193 2.81 9.61 -3.38
C PHE A 193 3.03 11.01 -2.80
N TYR A 194 2.11 11.41 -1.95
CA TYR A 194 2.08 12.72 -1.33
C TYR A 194 2.01 12.61 0.19
N LEU A 195 2.79 13.47 0.84
CA LEU A 195 2.64 13.78 2.25
C LEU A 195 1.67 14.95 2.38
N VAL A 196 0.64 14.79 3.20
CA VAL A 196 -0.24 15.86 3.67
C VAL A 196 0.23 16.28 5.04
N ALA A 197 0.52 17.56 5.25
CA ALA A 197 1.12 18.03 6.50
C ALA A 197 0.75 19.48 6.82
N VAL A 198 0.76 19.84 8.10
CA VAL A 198 0.67 21.23 8.55
C VAL A 198 2.07 21.80 8.71
N LEU A 199 2.33 22.88 8.02
CA LEU A 199 3.61 23.60 8.11
C LEU A 199 3.67 24.45 9.37
N GLU A 200 4.75 24.31 10.15
CA GLU A 200 4.85 24.94 11.47
C GLU A 200 5.54 26.32 11.47
N THR A 201 6.57 26.46 10.67
CA THR A 201 7.41 27.66 10.70
C THR A 201 7.69 28.21 9.32
N VAL A 202 6.89 29.15 8.90
CA VAL A 202 7.22 29.91 7.69
C VAL A 202 6.54 31.26 7.73
N ASN A 203 7.25 32.30 7.30
CA ASN A 203 6.59 33.54 6.92
C ASN A 203 5.72 33.26 5.69
N ARG A 204 4.43 32.96 5.94
CA ARG A 204 3.46 32.60 4.87
C ARG A 204 3.36 33.70 3.83
N GLN A 205 3.54 34.96 4.21
CA GLN A 205 3.48 36.11 3.30
C GLN A 205 4.55 36.06 2.22
N THR A 206 5.71 35.46 2.51
CA THR A 206 6.83 35.42 1.55
C THR A 206 6.97 34.09 0.81
N GLN A 207 6.32 33.02 1.29
CA GLN A 207 6.56 31.67 0.78
C GLN A 207 5.33 30.97 0.21
N PHE A 208 4.14 31.56 0.32
CA PHE A 208 2.89 31.01 -0.20
C PHE A 208 2.20 31.97 -1.16
N ASN A 209 1.61 31.43 -2.20
CA ASN A 209 0.77 32.21 -3.12
C ASN A 209 -0.50 32.74 -2.43
N ASN A 210 -0.96 32.07 -1.39
CA ASN A 210 -2.07 32.49 -0.54
C ASN A 210 -1.68 32.36 0.94
N PRO A 211 -1.21 33.42 1.58
CA PRO A 211 -0.74 33.43 2.98
C PRO A 211 -1.81 33.04 4.01
N ASP A 212 -3.08 33.32 3.70
CA ASP A 212 -4.24 33.07 4.60
C ASP A 212 -4.77 31.64 4.51
N ASP A 213 -4.19 30.82 3.64
CA ASP A 213 -4.61 29.45 3.50
C ASP A 213 -4.10 28.59 4.68
N VAL A 214 -5.01 28.23 5.58
CA VAL A 214 -4.74 27.37 6.77
C VAL A 214 -4.83 25.87 6.45
N ASN A 215 -5.17 25.52 5.22
CA ASN A 215 -5.29 24.12 4.81
C ASN A 215 -3.94 23.38 4.86
N PRO A 216 -3.95 22.07 4.99
CA PRO A 216 -2.73 21.28 4.94
C PRO A 216 -1.96 21.49 3.64
N THR A 217 -0.66 21.56 3.75
CA THR A 217 0.24 21.62 2.59
C THR A 217 0.52 20.21 2.09
N ILE A 218 0.62 20.07 0.78
CA ILE A 218 0.79 18.80 0.10
C ILE A 218 2.19 18.74 -0.52
N TYR A 219 2.96 17.72 -0.18
CA TYR A 219 4.33 17.53 -0.64
C TYR A 219 4.46 16.22 -1.39
N ARG A 220 5.03 16.22 -2.59
CA ARG A 220 5.41 14.99 -3.28
C ARG A 220 6.57 14.32 -2.56
N ILE A 221 6.42 13.05 -2.17
CA ILE A 221 7.41 12.32 -1.37
C ILE A 221 8.72 12.10 -2.14
N ASP A 222 8.65 11.88 -3.44
CA ASP A 222 9.83 11.74 -4.31
C ASP A 222 10.74 12.97 -4.33
N ARG A 223 10.20 14.16 -4.02
CA ARG A 223 10.95 15.44 -3.98
C ARG A 223 11.50 15.80 -2.60
N ILE A 224 11.14 15.05 -1.58
CA ILE A 224 11.64 15.22 -0.22
C ILE A 224 13.10 14.77 -0.18
N LYS A 225 13.99 15.65 0.28
CA LYS A 225 15.40 15.36 0.53
C LYS A 225 15.71 15.54 2.01
N ASP A 226 16.74 14.86 2.49
CA ASP A 226 17.27 15.01 3.84
C ASP A 226 16.15 14.93 4.92
N LEU A 227 15.34 13.85 4.84
CA LEU A 227 14.26 13.60 5.78
C LEU A 227 14.78 13.17 7.13
N HIS A 228 14.42 13.93 8.18
CA HIS A 228 14.71 13.61 9.57
C HIS A 228 13.43 13.62 10.41
N ILE A 229 13.23 12.59 11.22
CA ILE A 229 12.20 12.57 12.26
C ILE A 229 12.78 13.32 13.47
N THR A 230 12.08 14.31 13.98
CA THR A 230 12.50 15.06 15.17
C THR A 230 12.05 14.35 16.44
N SER A 231 12.57 14.80 17.60
CA SER A 231 12.08 14.36 18.92
C SER A 231 10.85 15.15 19.40
N GLU A 232 10.38 16.12 18.62
CA GLU A 232 9.27 16.98 19.00
C GLU A 232 7.93 16.32 18.68
N HIS A 233 7.14 16.10 19.73
CA HIS A 233 5.78 15.61 19.59
C HIS A 233 4.80 16.73 19.24
N PHE A 234 3.76 16.36 18.49
CA PHE A 234 2.60 17.21 18.29
C PHE A 234 1.33 16.41 18.60
N SER A 235 0.30 17.12 19.04
CA SER A 235 -1.03 16.56 19.19
C SER A 235 -2.02 17.33 18.33
N ILE A 236 -3.00 16.64 17.80
CA ILE A 236 -4.13 17.22 17.08
C ILE A 236 -5.37 16.84 17.88
N PRO A 237 -6.18 17.81 18.33
CA PRO A 237 -7.46 17.51 18.98
C PRO A 237 -8.31 16.58 18.11
N TYR A 238 -9.04 15.68 18.73
CA TYR A 238 -9.86 14.68 18.00
C TYR A 238 -10.79 15.33 16.96
N LYS A 239 -11.40 16.46 17.30
CA LYS A 239 -12.27 17.23 16.42
C LYS A 239 -11.61 17.80 15.17
N ASP A 240 -10.28 18.01 15.23
CA ASP A 240 -9.48 18.59 14.14
C ASP A 240 -8.63 17.52 13.45
N ARG A 241 -8.89 16.23 13.74
CA ARG A 241 -8.15 15.11 13.17
C ARG A 241 -8.31 15.08 11.67
N PHE A 242 -7.18 14.93 10.98
CA PHE A 242 -7.18 14.75 9.54
C PHE A 242 -7.79 13.40 9.17
N GLU A 243 -8.81 13.42 8.34
CA GLU A 243 -9.50 12.24 7.82
C GLU A 243 -9.12 12.06 6.35
N GLU A 244 -8.16 11.18 6.07
CA GLU A 244 -7.65 10.93 4.72
C GLU A 244 -8.77 10.58 3.74
N GLY A 245 -9.72 9.74 4.15
CA GLY A 245 -10.86 9.32 3.33
C GLY A 245 -11.77 10.50 2.96
N GLU A 246 -12.07 11.39 3.90
CA GLU A 246 -12.89 12.57 3.65
C GLU A 246 -12.16 13.60 2.78
N PHE A 247 -10.87 13.78 3.03
CA PHE A 247 -10.05 14.65 2.19
C PHE A 247 -9.96 14.12 0.75
N ARG A 248 -9.79 12.79 0.59
CA ARG A 248 -9.71 12.13 -0.71
C ARG A 248 -10.95 12.34 -1.58
N LYS A 249 -12.14 12.32 -0.99
CA LYS A 249 -13.40 12.55 -1.72
C LYS A 249 -13.47 13.92 -2.37
N ARG A 250 -12.76 14.91 -1.83
CA ARG A 250 -12.89 16.32 -2.21
C ARG A 250 -11.72 16.88 -3.00
N ILE A 251 -10.53 16.25 -2.91
CA ILE A 251 -9.34 16.78 -3.58
C ILE A 251 -9.19 16.21 -4.98
N GLN A 252 -8.84 17.06 -5.95
CA GLN A 252 -8.50 16.65 -7.30
C GLN A 252 -7.06 17.03 -7.62
N PHE A 253 -6.31 16.11 -8.27
CA PHE A 253 -4.90 16.27 -8.67
C PHE A 253 -3.96 16.72 -7.54
N MET A 254 -4.36 16.50 -6.28
CA MET A 254 -3.61 16.94 -5.10
C MET A 254 -3.34 18.45 -5.04
N PHE A 255 -4.21 19.26 -5.65
CA PHE A 255 -4.22 20.72 -5.48
C PHE A 255 -5.12 21.06 -4.29
N GLY A 256 -4.48 21.31 -3.14
CA GLY A 256 -5.17 21.74 -1.93
C GLY A 256 -5.71 23.17 -2.03
N GLY A 257 -6.46 23.59 -1.04
CA GLY A 257 -7.06 24.92 -0.94
C GLY A 257 -8.35 24.90 -0.13
N LYS A 258 -9.08 26.00 -0.11
CA LYS A 258 -10.33 26.14 0.63
C LYS A 258 -11.41 25.19 0.12
N LEU A 259 -12.25 24.71 1.00
CA LEU A 259 -13.45 23.96 0.65
C LEU A 259 -14.41 24.89 -0.11
N ARG A 260 -14.87 24.46 -1.27
CA ARG A 260 -15.84 25.19 -2.09
C ARG A 260 -16.87 24.26 -2.71
N LYS A 261 -18.00 24.80 -3.08
CA LYS A 261 -19.01 24.11 -3.91
C LYS A 261 -18.84 24.55 -5.35
N VAL A 262 -18.80 23.57 -6.25
CA VAL A 262 -18.81 23.80 -7.69
C VAL A 262 -20.12 23.30 -8.27
N LYS A 263 -20.64 24.03 -9.27
CA LYS A 263 -21.87 23.66 -10.00
C LYS A 263 -21.59 23.72 -11.49
N PHE A 264 -22.00 22.69 -12.22
CA PHE A 264 -21.80 22.61 -13.66
C PHE A 264 -22.88 21.78 -14.33
N GLU A 265 -23.12 22.07 -15.61
CA GLU A 265 -23.93 21.27 -16.51
C GLU A 265 -23.03 20.22 -17.16
N TYR A 266 -23.49 18.97 -17.19
CA TYR A 266 -22.83 17.87 -17.87
C TYR A 266 -23.77 17.28 -18.94
N SER A 267 -23.23 17.10 -20.16
CA SER A 267 -23.95 16.54 -21.32
C SER A 267 -23.16 15.43 -22.04
N GLY A 268 -22.24 14.76 -21.31
CA GLY A 268 -21.42 13.68 -21.86
C GLY A 268 -22.12 12.31 -21.79
N TYR A 269 -21.38 11.26 -22.19
CA TYR A 269 -21.91 9.90 -22.36
C TYR A 269 -22.28 9.18 -21.07
N SER A 270 -21.58 9.44 -19.96
CA SER A 270 -21.79 8.72 -18.71
C SER A 270 -21.73 9.65 -17.52
N VAL A 271 -22.88 9.92 -16.93
CA VAL A 271 -22.95 10.69 -15.66
C VAL A 271 -22.37 9.87 -14.50
N GLU A 272 -22.44 8.55 -14.53
CA GLU A 272 -21.86 7.66 -13.52
C GLU A 272 -20.34 7.88 -13.41
N ALA A 273 -19.63 7.98 -14.51
CA ALA A 273 -18.19 8.26 -14.51
C ALA A 273 -17.84 9.60 -13.84
N VAL A 274 -18.74 10.60 -13.94
CA VAL A 274 -18.59 11.87 -13.22
C VAL A 274 -18.81 11.70 -11.73
N LEU A 275 -19.83 10.96 -11.33
CA LEU A 275 -20.14 10.67 -9.93
C LEU A 275 -19.04 9.83 -9.28
N ASP A 276 -18.50 8.85 -9.98
CA ASP A 276 -17.35 8.04 -9.53
C ASP A 276 -16.10 8.90 -9.35
N ARG A 277 -15.85 9.82 -10.27
CA ARG A 277 -14.72 10.75 -10.17
C ARG A 277 -14.86 11.76 -9.04
N LEU A 278 -16.06 12.21 -8.78
CA LEU A 278 -16.41 13.23 -7.78
C LEU A 278 -17.36 12.65 -6.71
N PRO A 279 -16.84 11.91 -5.72
CA PRO A 279 -17.69 11.19 -4.75
C PRO A 279 -18.64 12.07 -3.92
N THR A 280 -18.41 13.38 -3.88
CA THR A 280 -19.30 14.37 -3.22
C THR A 280 -20.35 14.94 -4.16
N ALA A 281 -20.30 14.55 -5.45
CA ALA A 281 -21.21 15.08 -6.46
C ALA A 281 -22.65 14.59 -6.24
N LYS A 282 -23.59 15.48 -6.52
CA LYS A 282 -25.03 15.21 -6.51
C LYS A 282 -25.66 15.79 -7.76
N ILE A 283 -26.52 15.03 -8.40
CA ILE A 283 -27.38 15.55 -9.47
C ILE A 283 -28.44 16.41 -8.83
N ILE A 284 -28.50 17.69 -9.22
CA ILE A 284 -29.48 18.68 -8.74
C ILE A 284 -30.68 18.75 -9.67
N ASN A 285 -30.46 18.59 -10.97
CA ASN A 285 -31.50 18.57 -12.00
C ASN A 285 -31.08 17.70 -13.16
N GLU A 286 -32.05 17.11 -13.86
CA GLU A 286 -31.87 16.37 -15.09
C GLU A 286 -32.94 16.80 -16.08
N GLU A 287 -32.55 17.25 -17.26
CA GLU A 287 -33.45 17.65 -18.31
C GLU A 287 -32.83 17.41 -19.70
N ASN A 288 -33.53 16.73 -20.57
CA ASN A 288 -33.13 16.47 -21.97
C ASN A 288 -31.72 15.83 -22.12
N GLY A 289 -31.32 14.92 -21.20
CA GLY A 289 -30.02 14.27 -21.21
C GLY A 289 -28.88 15.18 -20.70
N LYS A 290 -29.21 16.31 -20.10
CA LYS A 290 -28.29 17.22 -19.45
C LYS A 290 -28.47 17.15 -17.95
N TYR A 291 -27.39 17.11 -17.22
CA TYR A 291 -27.34 16.96 -15.76
C TYR A 291 -26.75 18.21 -15.13
N ILE A 292 -27.46 18.82 -14.20
CA ILE A 292 -26.89 19.84 -13.33
C ILE A 292 -26.32 19.16 -12.11
N ILE A 293 -25.00 19.25 -11.96
CA ILE A 293 -24.25 18.54 -10.90
C ILE A 293 -23.63 19.58 -9.96
N GLN A 294 -23.72 19.31 -8.67
CA GLN A 294 -23.03 20.07 -7.62
C GLN A 294 -22.13 19.17 -6.82
N ALA A 295 -20.88 19.59 -6.59
CA ALA A 295 -19.92 18.86 -5.78
C ALA A 295 -19.21 19.77 -4.77
N GLU A 296 -18.78 19.19 -3.65
CA GLU A 296 -17.90 19.84 -2.67
C GLU A 296 -16.45 19.42 -2.95
N VAL A 297 -15.55 20.38 -3.07
CA VAL A 297 -14.15 20.15 -3.46
C VAL A 297 -13.19 21.06 -2.70
N TYR A 298 -11.95 20.59 -2.52
CA TYR A 298 -10.86 21.43 -2.04
C TYR A 298 -10.06 22.02 -3.21
N GLY A 299 -9.80 23.33 -3.12
CA GLY A 299 -8.90 24.04 -4.04
C GLY A 299 -9.34 24.06 -5.50
N ASP A 300 -8.37 24.33 -6.37
CA ASP A 300 -8.62 24.60 -7.81
C ASP A 300 -8.31 23.39 -8.71
N GLY A 301 -7.97 22.23 -8.13
CA GLY A 301 -7.73 21.01 -8.92
C GLY A 301 -8.95 20.58 -9.72
N ILE A 302 -10.16 20.85 -9.24
CA ILE A 302 -11.40 20.57 -9.95
C ILE A 302 -11.50 21.35 -11.27
N ASP A 303 -11.00 22.59 -11.33
CA ASP A 303 -11.09 23.40 -12.55
C ASP A 303 -10.24 22.82 -13.68
N MET A 304 -9.14 22.15 -13.34
CA MET A 304 -8.33 21.42 -14.31
C MET A 304 -9.12 20.24 -14.90
N TRP A 305 -9.84 19.50 -14.04
CA TRP A 305 -10.68 18.38 -14.47
C TRP A 305 -11.86 18.87 -15.32
N LEU A 306 -12.59 19.88 -14.88
CA LEU A 306 -13.73 20.44 -15.64
C LEU A 306 -13.31 20.89 -17.05
N ARG A 307 -12.16 21.57 -17.16
CA ARG A 307 -11.61 21.98 -18.47
C ARG A 307 -11.22 20.78 -19.36
N SER A 308 -10.77 19.69 -18.77
CA SER A 308 -10.40 18.47 -19.52
C SER A 308 -11.60 17.76 -20.15
N GLN A 309 -12.82 18.06 -19.70
CA GLN A 309 -14.05 17.46 -20.23
C GLN A 309 -14.54 18.15 -21.53
N GLY A 310 -13.91 19.23 -21.93
CA GLY A 310 -14.24 19.95 -23.16
C GLY A 310 -15.69 20.44 -23.17
N GLU A 311 -16.38 20.22 -24.28
CA GLU A 311 -17.77 20.68 -24.49
C GLU A 311 -18.82 19.91 -23.66
N ALA A 312 -18.45 18.76 -23.09
CA ALA A 312 -19.34 17.99 -22.26
C ALA A 312 -19.65 18.67 -20.90
N VAL A 313 -18.87 19.67 -20.50
CA VAL A 313 -19.03 20.38 -19.24
C VAL A 313 -19.13 21.88 -19.45
N LYS A 314 -20.14 22.49 -18.84
CA LYS A 314 -20.31 23.93 -18.74
C LYS A 314 -20.41 24.35 -17.28
N VAL A 315 -19.46 25.12 -16.79
CA VAL A 315 -19.47 25.68 -15.43
C VAL A 315 -20.57 26.73 -15.32
N ILE A 316 -21.34 26.69 -14.20
CA ILE A 316 -22.50 27.57 -13.94
C ILE A 316 -22.22 28.44 -12.72
#